data_9426d5f039913d9c047a08aa4a0e8ad9
#
_entry.id   9426d5f039913d9c047a08aa4a0e8ad9
#
_cell.length_a   1.000
_cell.length_b   1.000
_cell.length_c   1.000
_cell.angle_alpha   90.00
_cell.angle_beta   90.00
_cell.angle_gamma   90.00
#
_symmetry.space_group_name_H-M   'P 1'
#
loop_
_entity.id
_entity.type
_entity.pdbx_description
1 polymer ?
#
loop_
_entity_poly.entity_id
_entity_poly.type
_entity_poly.pdbx_seq_one_letter_code
_entity_poly.pdbx_strand_id
1 'polypeptide(L)'
;AEALPFKNSVFDYGLIITTICFVDEPKAMLNEARRVLKPGAPLIIGFVDRASVLGQQYLTHQAESVFYREARFYSVSEVERLLDGTGFVGPVCGQTLSKPLNKIQEIEPLRDGHGHGGFVVVKAVRH
;
A
#
# COMPACT_ATOMS: atom_id res chain seq x y z
N ALA A 1 -0.19 -8.29 11.79
CA ALA A 1 0.63 -7.11 11.50
C ALA A 1 0.42 -5.97 12.51
N GLU A 2 -0.61 -6.07 13.35
CA GLU A 2 -0.91 -5.02 14.34
C GLU A 2 -0.08 -5.16 15.63
N ALA A 3 0.67 -6.25 15.78
CA ALA A 3 1.59 -6.45 16.89
C ALA A 3 2.77 -7.29 16.39
N LEU A 4 3.96 -6.69 16.35
CA LEU A 4 5.13 -7.35 15.80
C LEU A 4 6.08 -7.80 16.91
N PRO A 5 6.65 -9.02 16.82
CA PRO A 5 7.50 -9.59 17.87
C PRO A 5 8.95 -9.09 17.79
N PHE A 6 9.15 -7.82 17.49
CA PHE A 6 10.47 -7.23 17.34
C PHE A 6 10.66 -6.05 18.28
N LYS A 7 11.91 -5.77 18.62
CA LYS A 7 12.29 -4.61 19.44
C LYS A 7 12.11 -3.30 18.64
N ASN A 8 12.12 -2.18 19.34
CA ASN A 8 12.07 -0.87 18.74
C ASN A 8 13.34 -0.60 17.92
N SER A 9 13.17 0.09 16.79
CA SER A 9 14.29 0.66 16.01
C SER A 9 15.36 -0.34 15.61
N VAL A 10 14.93 -1.49 15.05
CA VAL A 10 15.86 -2.56 14.66
C VAL A 10 16.00 -2.71 13.14
N PHE A 11 15.04 -2.23 12.36
CA PHE A 11 15.03 -2.43 10.90
C PHE A 11 15.41 -1.17 10.13
N ASP A 12 16.12 -1.35 9.02
CA ASP A 12 16.59 -0.27 8.17
C ASP A 12 15.56 0.15 7.12
N TYR A 13 14.60 -0.72 6.77
CA TYR A 13 13.50 -0.43 5.86
C TYR A 13 12.37 -1.42 6.07
N GLY A 14 11.18 -1.11 5.55
CA GLY A 14 10.02 -1.99 5.62
C GLY A 14 9.24 -2.02 4.32
N LEU A 15 8.61 -3.16 4.06
CA LEU A 15 7.74 -3.37 2.90
C LEU A 15 6.38 -3.89 3.39
N ILE A 16 5.31 -3.27 2.91
CA ILE A 16 3.94 -3.74 3.13
C ILE A 16 3.30 -3.87 1.75
N ILE A 17 3.35 -5.07 1.20
CA ILE A 17 2.91 -5.33 -0.18
C ILE A 17 1.63 -6.15 -0.15
N THR A 18 0.57 -5.64 -0.77
CA THR A 18 -0.76 -6.26 -0.87
C THR A 18 -1.31 -6.75 0.48
N THR A 19 -0.93 -6.08 1.55
CA THR A 19 -1.29 -6.48 2.92
C THR A 19 -2.28 -5.52 3.55
N ILE A 20 -2.18 -4.21 3.25
CA ILE A 20 -3.00 -3.19 3.89
C ILE A 20 -4.50 -3.43 3.69
N CYS A 21 -4.88 -4.03 2.57
CA CYS A 21 -6.28 -4.33 2.26
C CYS A 21 -6.87 -5.45 3.12
N PHE A 22 -6.04 -6.21 3.83
CA PHE A 22 -6.48 -7.35 4.63
C PHE A 22 -6.36 -7.15 6.14
N VAL A 23 -5.80 -6.03 6.60
CA VAL A 23 -5.68 -5.77 8.04
C VAL A 23 -6.89 -4.99 8.54
N ASP A 24 -7.36 -5.34 9.74
CA ASP A 24 -8.51 -4.69 10.35
C ASP A 24 -8.17 -3.29 10.86
N GLU A 25 -6.96 -3.12 11.38
CA GLU A 25 -6.49 -1.88 12.00
C GLU A 25 -5.23 -1.36 11.31
N PRO A 26 -5.35 -0.68 10.16
CA PRO A 26 -4.18 -0.20 9.42
C PRO A 26 -3.34 0.80 10.21
N LYS A 27 -3.95 1.63 11.06
CA LYS A 27 -3.19 2.54 11.93
C LYS A 27 -2.31 1.78 12.93
N ALA A 28 -2.84 0.71 13.51
CA ALA A 28 -2.07 -0.13 14.43
C ALA A 28 -0.90 -0.80 13.73
N MET A 29 -1.11 -1.30 12.51
CA MET A 29 -0.04 -1.86 11.69
C MET A 29 1.04 -0.82 11.39
N LEU A 30 0.66 0.38 10.99
CA LEU A 30 1.61 1.44 10.67
C LEU A 30 2.35 1.96 11.91
N ASN A 31 1.67 2.04 13.06
CA ASN A 31 2.33 2.39 14.31
C ASN A 31 3.37 1.35 14.70
N GLU A 32 3.09 0.05 14.50
CA GLU A 32 4.04 -1.02 14.75
C GLU A 32 5.20 -0.98 13.74
N ALA A 33 4.93 -0.72 12.47
CA ALA A 33 5.97 -0.52 11.48
C ALA A 33 6.90 0.63 11.90
N ARG A 34 6.33 1.75 12.33
CA ARG A 34 7.10 2.88 12.82
C ARG A 34 7.96 2.52 14.03
N ARG A 35 7.39 1.78 14.97
CA ARG A 35 8.10 1.37 16.18
C ARG A 35 9.35 0.54 15.87
N VAL A 36 9.25 -0.42 14.95
CA VAL A 36 10.34 -1.36 14.66
C VAL A 36 11.35 -0.79 13.66
N LEU A 37 10.99 0.24 12.90
CA LEU A 37 11.90 0.91 11.98
C LEU A 37 12.77 1.92 12.71
N LYS A 38 14.02 2.06 12.26
CA LYS A 38 14.90 3.12 12.76
C LYS A 38 14.41 4.50 12.31
N PRO A 39 14.68 5.57 13.08
CA PRO A 39 14.40 6.93 12.61
C PRO A 39 15.02 7.19 11.24
N GLY A 40 14.26 7.79 10.33
CA GLY A 40 14.70 8.05 8.96
C GLY A 40 14.60 6.86 8.02
N ALA A 41 14.20 5.67 8.51
CA ALA A 41 14.08 4.48 7.67
C ALA A 41 12.87 4.59 6.73
N PRO A 42 13.01 4.12 5.48
CA PRO A 42 11.88 4.13 4.54
C PRO A 42 10.92 2.98 4.78
N LEU A 43 9.64 3.26 4.53
CA LEU A 43 8.56 2.28 4.44
C LEU A 43 7.96 2.36 3.05
N ILE A 44 7.80 1.23 2.39
CA ILE A 44 7.18 1.14 1.07
C ILE A 44 5.91 0.32 1.19
N ILE A 45 4.79 0.90 0.76
CA ILE A 45 3.48 0.22 0.73
C ILE A 45 3.08 0.03 -0.72
N GLY A 46 2.80 -1.21 -1.11
CA GLY A 46 2.28 -1.54 -2.44
C GLY A 46 0.84 -2.03 -2.33
N PHE A 47 -0.04 -1.49 -3.15
CA PHE A 47 -1.47 -1.80 -3.09
C PHE A 47 -2.16 -1.50 -4.42
N VAL A 48 -3.37 -2.07 -4.58
CA VAL A 48 -4.25 -1.76 -5.72
C VAL A 48 -5.01 -0.48 -5.38
N ASP A 49 -4.87 0.54 -6.23
CA ASP A 49 -5.55 1.82 -6.04
C ASP A 49 -7.05 1.65 -6.32
N ARG A 50 -7.89 1.89 -5.31
CA ARG A 50 -9.35 1.80 -5.44
C ARG A 50 -9.90 2.66 -6.58
N ALA A 51 -9.31 3.80 -6.83
CA ALA A 51 -9.76 4.73 -7.87
C ALA A 51 -9.33 4.33 -9.29
N SER A 52 -8.48 3.31 -9.43
CA SER A 52 -7.99 2.85 -10.73
C SER A 52 -9.00 1.95 -11.44
N VAL A 53 -8.77 1.74 -12.75
CA VAL A 53 -9.56 0.77 -13.53
C VAL A 53 -9.46 -0.63 -12.90
N LEU A 54 -8.25 -1.06 -12.54
CA LEU A 54 -8.02 -2.34 -11.90
C LEU A 54 -8.73 -2.43 -10.56
N GLY A 55 -8.66 -1.39 -9.74
CA GLY A 55 -9.35 -1.32 -8.44
C GLY A 55 -10.85 -1.43 -8.58
N GLN A 56 -11.42 -0.74 -9.57
CA GLN A 56 -12.86 -0.81 -9.83
C GLN A 56 -13.29 -2.20 -10.31
N GLN A 57 -12.46 -2.89 -11.06
CA GLN A 57 -12.71 -4.27 -11.45
C GLN A 57 -12.76 -5.21 -10.24
N TYR A 58 -11.80 -5.07 -9.32
CA TYR A 58 -11.81 -5.86 -8.08
C TYR A 58 -13.04 -5.58 -7.25
N LEU A 59 -13.45 -4.32 -7.12
CA LEU A 59 -14.66 -3.96 -6.37
C LEU A 59 -15.92 -4.56 -7.00
N THR A 60 -16.04 -4.51 -8.33
CA THR A 60 -17.20 -5.04 -9.05
C THR A 60 -17.33 -6.54 -8.85
N HIS A 61 -16.23 -7.28 -8.80
CA HIS A 61 -16.23 -8.74 -8.66
C HIS A 61 -15.84 -9.23 -7.26
N GLN A 62 -15.79 -8.34 -6.29
CA GLN A 62 -15.29 -8.65 -4.95
C GLN A 62 -16.05 -9.79 -4.27
N ALA A 63 -17.38 -9.79 -4.38
CA ALA A 63 -18.22 -10.82 -3.75
C ALA A 63 -17.98 -12.22 -4.33
N GLU A 64 -17.47 -12.31 -5.56
CA GLU A 64 -17.21 -13.57 -6.26
C GLU A 64 -15.81 -14.13 -5.92
N SER A 65 -14.92 -13.33 -5.34
CA SER A 65 -13.56 -13.73 -5.04
C SER A 65 -13.44 -14.32 -3.63
N VAL A 66 -12.84 -15.51 -3.53
CA VAL A 66 -12.52 -16.11 -2.24
C VAL A 66 -11.48 -15.29 -1.48
N PHE A 67 -10.50 -14.72 -2.20
CA PHE A 67 -9.38 -13.99 -1.58
C PHE A 67 -9.75 -12.54 -1.25
N TYR A 68 -10.50 -11.86 -2.10
CA TYR A 68 -10.73 -10.43 -2.00
C TYR A 68 -12.09 -10.06 -1.43
N ARG A 69 -12.94 -11.04 -1.11
CA ARG A 69 -14.29 -10.79 -0.60
C ARG A 69 -14.30 -9.93 0.67
N GLU A 70 -13.33 -10.15 1.55
CA GLU A 70 -13.18 -9.41 2.80
C GLU A 70 -12.16 -8.28 2.72
N ALA A 71 -11.56 -8.05 1.54
CA ALA A 71 -10.55 -7.02 1.37
C ALA A 71 -11.16 -5.62 1.39
N ARG A 72 -10.41 -4.68 1.96
CA ARG A 72 -10.76 -3.25 1.93
C ARG A 72 -9.76 -2.54 1.04
N PHE A 73 -10.25 -1.97 -0.05
CA PHE A 73 -9.39 -1.26 -1.00
C PHE A 73 -9.26 0.21 -0.60
N TYR A 74 -8.07 0.76 -0.74
CA TYR A 74 -7.72 2.13 -0.38
C TYR A 74 -7.37 2.95 -1.61
N SER A 75 -7.66 4.25 -1.56
CA SER A 75 -7.11 5.21 -2.51
C SER A 75 -5.74 5.68 -2.03
N VAL A 76 -4.98 6.30 -2.94
CA VAL A 76 -3.67 6.88 -2.59
C VAL A 76 -3.81 7.94 -1.51
N SER A 77 -4.83 8.80 -1.60
CA SER A 77 -5.09 9.85 -0.59
C SER A 77 -5.30 9.26 0.81
N GLU A 78 -6.03 8.14 0.90
CA GLU A 78 -6.28 7.47 2.17
C GLU A 78 -4.99 6.89 2.76
N VAL A 79 -4.16 6.26 1.93
CA VAL A 79 -2.87 5.71 2.37
C VAL A 79 -1.94 6.84 2.83
N GLU A 80 -1.89 7.94 2.09
CA GLU A 80 -1.07 9.09 2.47
C GLU A 80 -1.51 9.69 3.80
N ARG A 81 -2.82 9.79 4.05
CA ARG A 81 -3.34 10.27 5.34
C ARG A 81 -2.99 9.33 6.48
N LEU A 82 -3.05 8.01 6.25
CA LEU A 82 -2.65 7.02 7.26
C LEU A 82 -1.16 7.16 7.59
N LEU A 83 -0.32 7.36 6.59
CA LEU A 83 1.11 7.57 6.78
C LEU A 83 1.38 8.85 7.57
N ASP A 84 0.77 9.95 7.19
CA ASP A 84 0.91 11.23 7.87
C ASP A 84 0.47 11.12 9.33
N GLY A 85 -0.67 10.48 9.58
CA GLY A 85 -1.22 10.31 10.93
C GLY A 85 -0.44 9.34 11.82
N THR A 86 0.52 8.60 11.27
CA THR A 86 1.32 7.61 12.01
C THR A 86 2.82 7.95 12.03
N GLY A 87 3.19 9.17 11.67
CA GLY A 87 4.55 9.68 11.80
C GLY A 87 5.49 9.36 10.65
N PHE A 88 4.94 9.15 9.45
CA PHE A 88 5.72 9.02 8.22
C PHE A 88 5.60 10.29 7.38
N VAL A 89 6.69 10.68 6.72
CA VAL A 89 6.77 11.94 5.99
C VAL A 89 7.35 11.75 4.59
N GLY A 90 7.11 12.72 3.72
CA GLY A 90 7.69 12.78 2.39
C GLY A 90 7.23 11.69 1.44
N PRO A 91 5.90 11.42 1.31
CA PRO A 91 5.43 10.35 0.44
C PRO A 91 5.77 10.60 -1.03
N VAL A 92 6.31 9.57 -1.68
CA VAL A 92 6.60 9.55 -3.12
C VAL A 92 5.90 8.34 -3.71
N CYS A 93 5.20 8.52 -4.82
CA CYS A 93 4.39 7.47 -5.44
C CYS A 93 5.00 6.99 -6.75
N GLY A 94 4.82 5.69 -7.03
CA GLY A 94 5.06 5.09 -8.33
C GLY A 94 3.85 4.24 -8.70
N GLN A 95 3.63 4.04 -10.00
CA GLN A 95 2.45 3.34 -10.49
C GLN A 95 2.77 2.43 -11.67
N THR A 96 1.99 1.37 -11.81
CA THR A 96 2.06 0.44 -12.94
C THR A 96 0.68 -0.19 -13.17
N LEU A 97 0.55 -1.05 -14.16
CA LEU A 97 -0.70 -1.74 -14.51
C LEU A 97 -1.81 -0.77 -14.89
N SER A 98 -1.58 -0.01 -15.98
CA SER A 98 -2.52 0.99 -16.46
C SER A 98 -3.72 0.42 -17.22
N LYS A 99 -3.71 -0.90 -17.49
CA LYS A 99 -4.75 -1.59 -18.24
C LYS A 99 -5.41 -2.67 -17.39
N PRO A 100 -6.63 -3.13 -17.73
CA PRO A 100 -7.19 -4.34 -17.14
C PRO A 100 -6.25 -5.53 -17.29
N LEU A 101 -6.22 -6.44 -16.32
CA LEU A 101 -5.28 -7.56 -16.30
C LEU A 101 -5.35 -8.41 -17.57
N ASN A 102 -6.55 -8.63 -18.10
CA ASN A 102 -6.74 -9.43 -19.32
C ASN A 102 -6.24 -8.72 -20.59
N LYS A 103 -5.87 -7.46 -20.51
CA LYS A 103 -5.34 -6.66 -21.61
C LYS A 103 -3.84 -6.40 -21.51
N ILE A 104 -3.21 -6.83 -20.43
CA ILE A 104 -1.76 -6.69 -20.24
C ILE A 104 -1.07 -7.82 -20.98
N GLN A 105 -0.25 -7.48 -21.98
CA GLN A 105 0.47 -8.44 -22.81
C GLN A 105 1.98 -8.40 -22.60
N GLU A 106 2.48 -7.39 -21.89
CA GLU A 106 3.90 -7.21 -21.63
C GLU A 106 4.10 -6.53 -20.28
N ILE A 107 5.32 -6.54 -19.78
CA ILE A 107 5.66 -5.89 -18.51
C ILE A 107 5.57 -4.38 -18.69
N GLU A 108 4.72 -3.74 -17.89
CA GLU A 108 4.65 -2.29 -17.82
C GLU A 108 5.72 -1.75 -16.87
N PRO A 109 6.51 -0.73 -17.29
CA PRO A 109 7.48 -0.12 -16.38
C PRO A 109 6.78 0.67 -15.28
N LEU A 110 7.45 0.83 -14.15
CA LEU A 110 7.00 1.69 -13.07
C LEU A 110 7.13 3.15 -13.52
N ARG A 111 6.07 3.93 -13.33
CA ARG A 111 6.04 5.37 -13.63
C ARG A 111 5.86 6.16 -12.35
N ASP A 112 6.33 7.40 -12.35
CA ASP A 112 6.12 8.30 -11.23
C ASP A 112 4.65 8.67 -11.05
N GLY A 113 4.25 8.93 -9.80
CA GLY A 113 2.93 9.42 -9.47
C GLY A 113 1.87 8.33 -9.30
N HIS A 114 0.62 8.72 -9.44
CA HIS A 114 -0.55 7.85 -9.33
C HIS A 114 -1.68 8.40 -10.21
N GLY A 115 -2.79 7.68 -10.27
CA GLY A 115 -3.96 8.11 -11.03
C GLY A 115 -4.13 7.42 -12.38
N HIS A 116 -3.11 6.76 -12.90
CA HIS A 116 -3.15 6.03 -14.17
C HIS A 116 -2.94 4.53 -14.00
N GLY A 117 -2.09 4.12 -13.06
CA GLY A 117 -1.80 2.72 -12.81
C GLY A 117 -2.71 2.10 -11.76
N GLY A 118 -3.00 0.81 -11.91
CA GLY A 118 -3.82 0.05 -10.96
C GLY A 118 -3.07 -0.36 -9.71
N PHE A 119 -1.78 -0.61 -9.83
CA PHE A 119 -0.93 -0.92 -8.69
C PHE A 119 -0.03 0.27 -8.39
N VAL A 120 -0.07 0.71 -7.14
CA VAL A 120 0.66 1.89 -6.69
C VAL A 120 1.59 1.50 -5.54
N VAL A 121 2.80 2.04 -5.57
CA VAL A 121 3.72 2.00 -4.43
C VAL A 121 3.86 3.39 -3.85
N VAL A 122 3.81 3.50 -2.54
CA VAL A 122 4.05 4.75 -1.81
C VAL A 122 5.22 4.53 -0.89
N LYS A 123 6.26 5.36 -1.02
CA LYS A 123 7.41 5.35 -0.14
C LYS A 123 7.35 6.57 0.75
N ALA A 124 7.47 6.39 2.05
CA ALA A 124 7.60 7.47 3.02
C ALA A 124 8.66 7.09 4.02
N VAL A 125 9.16 8.06 4.78
CA VAL A 125 10.21 7.79 5.77
C VAL A 125 9.70 8.06 7.18
N ARG A 126 10.19 7.29 8.14
CA ARG A 126 9.88 7.50 9.54
C ARG A 126 10.48 8.83 10.00
N HIS A 127 9.61 9.68 10.50
CA HIS A 127 10.00 10.96 11.09
C HIS A 127 10.71 10.79 12.43
#